data_85aa9cf0b1384abe173ce4d63b70b049
#
_entry.id   85aa9cf0b1384abe173ce4d63b70b049
#
_cell.length_a   1.000
_cell.length_b   1.000
_cell.length_c   1.000
_cell.angle_alpha   90.00
_cell.angle_beta   90.00
_cell.angle_gamma   90.00
#
_symmetry.space_group_name_H-M   'P 1'
#
loop_
_entity.id
_entity.type
_entity.pdbx_description
1 polymer ?
#
loop_
_entity_poly.entity_id
_entity_poly.type
_entity_poly.pdbx_seq_one_letter_code
_entity_poly.pdbx_strand_id
1 'polypeptide(L)'
;MTLRRYILAVLLLAPCAWLTLSAQEGNDEVGVWSELGIEKAITRNWDVGLDLEYRAQNKARFSVGLGTSYKVNKYLKFGLSYSFLYSEKNKYKVKDEVIAGSDDWTTGYNLIDEWYPRHRFNAEATGSVKLWNWLKVSLRERYQLTHRRAWSATKLMHREDHIKQVDFDEDWNEISWYETYVSDNTELKEYPTYTDQVLRSRLKLEYDKKRCPFSPYVSAEFHNSVSKGDHMLLQKIRTAAGCSYKFRKRNEVSLSYLITFDMYDIEEDELVRQTVRLHDRLHAINLGYKYSF
;
A
#
# COMPACT_ATOMS: atom_id res chain seq x y z
N MET A 1 -30.07 -14.44 -16.37
CA MET A 1 -29.18 -14.97 -15.28
C MET A 1 -27.86 -14.20 -15.10
N THR A 2 -27.62 -13.16 -15.88
CA THR A 2 -26.35 -12.41 -15.97
C THR A 2 -26.28 -11.19 -15.02
N LEU A 3 -27.37 -10.49 -14.81
CA LEU A 3 -27.39 -9.24 -14.02
C LEU A 3 -27.07 -9.44 -12.51
N ARG A 4 -27.53 -10.55 -11.90
CA ARG A 4 -27.24 -10.88 -10.49
C ARG A 4 -25.74 -11.11 -10.20
N ARG A 5 -24.94 -11.46 -11.23
CA ARG A 5 -23.50 -11.73 -11.07
C ARG A 5 -22.69 -10.42 -10.99
N TYR A 6 -23.10 -9.37 -11.70
CA TYR A 6 -22.46 -8.05 -11.66
C TYR A 6 -22.80 -7.30 -10.36
N ILE A 7 -24.03 -7.49 -9.86
CA ILE A 7 -24.48 -6.87 -8.60
C ILE A 7 -23.64 -7.41 -7.42
N LEU A 8 -23.28 -8.70 -7.41
CA LEU A 8 -22.43 -9.27 -6.34
C LEU A 8 -20.99 -8.73 -6.38
N ALA A 9 -20.42 -8.49 -7.56
CA ALA A 9 -19.11 -7.89 -7.74
C ALA A 9 -19.08 -6.42 -7.30
N VAL A 10 -20.14 -5.67 -7.66
CA VAL A 10 -20.30 -4.26 -7.25
C VAL A 10 -20.56 -4.14 -5.74
N LEU A 11 -21.33 -5.06 -5.13
CA LEU A 11 -21.59 -5.10 -3.69
C LEU A 11 -20.34 -5.47 -2.87
N LEU A 12 -19.37 -6.20 -3.45
CA LEU A 12 -18.09 -6.48 -2.80
C LEU A 12 -17.10 -5.30 -2.87
N LEU A 13 -17.29 -4.39 -3.82
CA LEU A 13 -16.46 -3.17 -3.96
C LEU A 13 -17.03 -1.97 -3.19
N ALA A 14 -18.34 -1.91 -3.00
CA ALA A 14 -19.02 -0.77 -2.38
C ALA A 14 -18.67 -0.53 -0.89
N PRO A 15 -18.48 -1.56 -0.02
CA PRO A 15 -18.13 -1.31 1.38
C PRO A 15 -16.73 -0.75 1.57
N CYS A 16 -15.83 -0.95 0.61
CA CYS A 16 -14.43 -0.52 0.75
C CYS A 16 -14.24 1.01 0.64
N ALA A 17 -15.20 1.71 0.03
CA ALA A 17 -15.13 3.18 -0.11
C ALA A 17 -15.57 3.95 1.15
N TRP A 18 -16.18 3.28 2.13
CA TRP A 18 -16.77 3.93 3.32
C TRP A 18 -16.05 3.62 4.63
N LEU A 19 -15.07 2.72 4.63
CA LEU A 19 -14.29 2.39 5.83
C LEU A 19 -12.95 3.13 5.81
N THR A 20 -12.99 4.45 5.95
CA THR A 20 -11.86 5.19 6.51
C THR A 20 -11.89 4.94 8.02
N LEU A 21 -11.31 3.84 8.46
CA LEU A 21 -11.04 3.60 9.86
C LEU A 21 -9.94 4.57 10.29
N SER A 22 -10.32 5.59 11.03
CA SER A 22 -9.38 6.42 11.79
C SER A 22 -8.64 5.50 12.75
N ALA A 23 -7.37 5.26 12.50
CA ALA A 23 -6.51 4.57 13.44
C ALA A 23 -6.31 5.49 14.66
N GLN A 24 -6.74 5.05 15.80
CA GLN A 24 -6.69 5.75 17.06
C GLN A 24 -5.29 5.57 17.66
N GLU A 25 -4.67 6.64 18.10
CA GLU A 25 -3.50 6.73 18.99
C GLU A 25 -2.40 5.65 18.86
N GLY A 26 -1.82 5.59 17.70
CA GLY A 26 -0.62 4.86 17.35
C GLY A 26 -0.39 5.13 15.88
N ASN A 27 0.82 5.30 15.44
CA ASN A 27 1.14 5.56 14.03
C ASN A 27 0.84 4.34 13.11
N ASP A 28 0.03 3.38 13.58
CA ASP A 28 -0.35 2.20 12.82
C ASP A 28 -1.42 2.57 11.77
N GLU A 29 -1.16 2.23 10.53
CA GLU A 29 -2.06 2.46 9.39
C GLU A 29 -2.98 1.26 9.20
N VAL A 30 -4.27 1.50 8.99
CA VAL A 30 -5.25 0.47 8.64
C VAL A 30 -5.70 0.64 7.20
N GLY A 31 -5.77 -0.47 6.44
CA GLY A 31 -6.21 -0.46 5.05
C GLY A 31 -7.16 -1.60 4.71
N VAL A 32 -7.95 -1.38 3.65
CA VAL A 32 -8.77 -2.42 3.02
C VAL A 32 -8.36 -2.53 1.55
N TRP A 33 -8.00 -3.73 1.15
CA TRP A 33 -7.59 -4.03 -0.21
C TRP A 33 -8.64 -4.88 -0.90
N SER A 34 -8.93 -4.58 -2.13
CA SER A 34 -9.87 -5.33 -2.97
C SER A 34 -9.19 -5.74 -4.25
N GLU A 35 -9.28 -7.01 -4.59
CA GLU A 35 -8.66 -7.58 -5.79
C GLU A 35 -9.71 -8.32 -6.63
N LEU A 36 -9.73 -8.04 -7.93
CA LEU A 36 -10.51 -8.76 -8.92
C LEU A 36 -9.58 -9.34 -9.97
N GLY A 37 -9.59 -10.65 -10.13
CA GLY A 37 -8.77 -11.35 -11.10
C GLY A 37 -9.61 -12.11 -12.13
N ILE A 38 -9.18 -12.07 -13.37
CA ILE A 38 -9.70 -12.92 -14.45
C ILE A 38 -8.51 -13.66 -15.05
N GLU A 39 -8.57 -14.98 -15.08
CA GLU A 39 -7.51 -15.80 -15.64
C GLU A 39 -8.07 -16.74 -16.71
N LYS A 40 -7.37 -16.84 -17.83
CA LYS A 40 -7.69 -17.73 -18.93
C LYS A 40 -6.52 -18.66 -19.23
N ALA A 41 -6.77 -19.96 -19.19
CA ALA A 41 -5.82 -20.96 -19.66
C ALA A 41 -5.82 -20.95 -21.21
N ILE A 42 -4.70 -20.57 -21.80
CA ILE A 42 -4.50 -20.60 -23.26
C ILE A 42 -4.09 -22.03 -23.68
N THR A 43 -3.22 -22.65 -22.90
CA THR A 43 -2.84 -24.04 -23.05
C THR A 43 -2.80 -24.72 -21.67
N ARG A 44 -2.45 -26.00 -21.59
CA ARG A 44 -2.28 -26.70 -20.30
C ARG A 44 -1.22 -26.06 -19.40
N ASN A 45 -0.25 -25.40 -20.01
CA ASN A 45 0.91 -24.85 -19.30
C ASN A 45 0.95 -23.31 -19.31
N TRP A 46 0.13 -22.65 -20.11
CA TRP A 46 0.19 -21.20 -20.31
C TRP A 46 -1.13 -20.54 -19.94
N ASP A 47 -1.07 -19.63 -18.99
CA ASP A 47 -2.20 -18.85 -18.49
C ASP A 47 -1.94 -17.37 -18.75
N VAL A 48 -3.01 -16.60 -19.05
CA VAL A 48 -3.02 -15.13 -19.14
C VAL A 48 -4.07 -14.61 -18.19
N GLY A 49 -3.78 -13.51 -17.50
CA GLY A 49 -4.69 -12.91 -16.51
C GLY A 49 -4.75 -11.41 -16.59
N LEU A 50 -5.89 -10.87 -16.17
CA LEU A 50 -6.14 -9.45 -15.91
C LEU A 50 -6.46 -9.31 -14.42
N ASP A 51 -5.82 -8.35 -13.76
CA ASP A 51 -6.01 -8.08 -12.35
C ASP A 51 -6.37 -6.60 -12.15
N LEU A 52 -7.38 -6.34 -11.33
CA LEU A 52 -7.74 -5.03 -10.84
C LEU A 52 -7.54 -5.02 -9.33
N GLU A 53 -6.87 -4.02 -8.80
CA GLU A 53 -6.63 -3.88 -7.36
C GLU A 53 -6.97 -2.44 -6.94
N TYR A 54 -7.70 -2.32 -5.85
CA TYR A 54 -7.90 -1.05 -5.15
C TYR A 54 -7.47 -1.20 -3.69
N ARG A 55 -6.69 -0.25 -3.20
CA ARG A 55 -6.24 -0.18 -1.80
C ARG A 55 -6.75 1.11 -1.18
N ALA A 56 -7.72 0.97 -0.30
CA ALA A 56 -8.18 2.04 0.58
C ALA A 56 -7.27 2.05 1.82
N GLN A 57 -6.39 3.02 1.87
CA GLN A 57 -5.43 3.26 2.94
C GLN A 57 -4.98 4.72 2.86
N ASN A 58 -4.19 5.22 3.80
CA ASN A 58 -3.73 6.62 3.85
C ASN A 58 -3.11 7.13 2.52
N LYS A 59 -2.51 6.23 1.75
CA LYS A 59 -2.06 6.50 0.37
C LYS A 59 -2.78 5.54 -0.56
N ALA A 60 -4.00 5.91 -0.93
CA ALA A 60 -4.86 5.09 -1.74
C ALA A 60 -4.19 4.75 -3.09
N ARG A 61 -4.53 3.58 -3.62
CA ARG A 61 -3.97 3.12 -4.89
C ARG A 61 -4.97 2.29 -5.66
N PHE A 62 -5.12 2.63 -6.92
CA PHE A 62 -5.78 1.80 -7.92
C PHE A 62 -4.73 1.19 -8.85
N SER A 63 -4.91 -0.05 -9.28
CA SER A 63 -4.06 -0.66 -10.30
C SER A 63 -4.83 -1.57 -11.24
N VAL A 64 -4.37 -1.57 -12.50
CA VAL A 64 -4.80 -2.49 -13.54
C VAL A 64 -3.57 -3.26 -14.00
N GLY A 65 -3.62 -4.58 -13.92
CA GLY A 65 -2.52 -5.46 -14.25
C GLY A 65 -2.87 -6.45 -15.36
N LEU A 66 -1.91 -6.70 -16.25
CA LEU A 66 -1.95 -7.77 -17.24
C LEU A 66 -0.78 -8.69 -16.98
N GLY A 67 -1.03 -9.99 -16.91
CA GLY A 67 0.00 -10.96 -16.60
C GLY A 67 -0.11 -12.21 -17.46
N THR A 68 1.02 -12.87 -17.57
CA THR A 68 1.11 -14.20 -18.20
C THR A 68 1.97 -15.12 -17.35
N SER A 69 1.67 -16.39 -17.37
CA SER A 69 2.44 -17.37 -16.63
C SER A 69 2.56 -18.68 -17.36
N TYR A 70 3.73 -19.30 -17.24
CA TYR A 70 4.07 -20.58 -17.88
C TYR A 70 4.53 -21.61 -16.85
N LYS A 71 3.84 -22.76 -16.83
CA LYS A 71 4.19 -23.91 -15.98
C LYS A 71 5.19 -24.78 -16.73
N VAL A 72 6.44 -24.76 -16.29
CA VAL A 72 7.50 -25.60 -16.86
C VAL A 72 7.26 -27.07 -16.49
N ASN A 73 6.88 -27.30 -15.23
CA ASN A 73 6.55 -28.62 -14.71
C ASN A 73 5.62 -28.50 -13.49
N LYS A 74 5.35 -29.60 -12.79
CA LYS A 74 4.48 -29.63 -11.61
C LYS A 74 5.03 -28.81 -10.39
N TYR A 75 6.32 -28.46 -10.41
CA TYR A 75 7.01 -27.79 -9.31
C TYR A 75 7.33 -26.34 -9.61
N LEU A 76 7.53 -25.96 -10.89
CA LEU A 76 8.08 -24.68 -11.29
C LEU A 76 7.17 -23.94 -12.29
N LYS A 77 6.88 -22.68 -11.98
CA LYS A 77 6.09 -21.75 -12.78
C LYS A 77 6.84 -20.41 -12.89
N PHE A 78 6.91 -19.85 -14.10
CA PHE A 78 7.38 -18.50 -14.36
C PHE A 78 6.21 -17.59 -14.69
N GLY A 79 6.36 -16.30 -14.41
CA GLY A 79 5.37 -15.30 -14.72
C GLY A 79 6.01 -13.97 -15.10
N LEU A 80 5.34 -13.26 -15.99
CA LEU A 80 5.63 -11.87 -16.35
C LEU A 80 4.34 -11.07 -16.19
N SER A 81 4.43 -9.86 -15.63
CA SER A 81 3.27 -8.99 -15.56
C SER A 81 3.65 -7.53 -15.68
N TYR A 82 2.72 -6.78 -16.22
CA TYR A 82 2.74 -5.32 -16.23
C TYR A 82 1.54 -4.79 -15.48
N SER A 83 1.72 -3.73 -14.70
CA SER A 83 0.62 -3.04 -14.01
C SER A 83 0.76 -1.54 -14.15
N PHE A 84 -0.33 -0.91 -14.55
CA PHE A 84 -0.51 0.52 -14.42
C PHE A 84 -1.05 0.81 -13.02
N LEU A 85 -0.39 1.73 -12.31
CA LEU A 85 -0.71 2.13 -10.95
C LEU A 85 -1.08 3.60 -10.94
N TYR A 86 -2.20 3.92 -10.33
CA TYR A 86 -2.60 5.29 -10.04
C TYR A 86 -2.65 5.43 -8.53
N SER A 87 -1.78 6.28 -7.98
CA SER A 87 -1.52 6.34 -6.54
C SER A 87 -1.70 7.74 -6.03
N GLU A 88 -2.31 7.85 -4.89
CA GLU A 88 -2.47 9.09 -4.16
C GLU A 88 -1.15 9.51 -3.50
N LYS A 89 -0.88 10.80 -3.55
CA LYS A 89 0.15 11.48 -2.79
C LYS A 89 -0.56 12.41 -1.81
N ASN A 90 -0.91 11.84 -0.67
CA ASN A 90 -1.41 12.63 0.44
C ASN A 90 -0.25 12.92 1.40
N LYS A 91 0.01 14.19 1.67
CA LYS A 91 0.98 14.65 2.65
C LYS A 91 0.41 15.85 3.38
N TYR A 92 0.03 15.61 4.62
CA TYR A 92 -0.39 16.64 5.55
C TYR A 92 0.71 16.85 6.59
N LYS A 93 1.12 18.09 6.81
CA LYS A 93 2.10 18.46 7.83
C LYS A 93 1.64 19.71 8.56
N VAL A 94 1.32 19.56 9.83
CA VAL A 94 1.04 20.67 10.73
C VAL A 94 2.34 21.41 11.03
N LYS A 95 2.26 22.72 11.13
CA LYS A 95 3.32 23.62 11.52
C LYS A 95 2.76 24.57 12.56
N ASP A 96 3.20 24.39 13.79
CA ASP A 96 2.88 25.29 14.88
C ASP A 96 4.20 25.87 15.38
N GLU A 97 4.31 27.19 15.37
CA GLU A 97 5.50 27.91 15.82
C GLU A 97 5.06 28.96 16.84
N VAL A 98 5.66 28.92 18.02
CA VAL A 98 5.55 29.98 19.01
C VAL A 98 6.68 30.96 18.75
N ILE A 99 6.36 32.25 18.62
CA ILE A 99 7.36 33.29 18.39
C ILE A 99 8.08 33.53 19.69
N ALA A 100 9.38 33.24 19.75
CA ALA A 100 10.17 33.35 20.96
C ALA A 100 10.20 34.83 21.46
N GLY A 101 9.78 35.03 22.71
CA GLY A 101 9.77 36.35 23.36
C GLY A 101 8.52 37.20 23.13
N SER A 102 7.50 36.66 22.49
CA SER A 102 6.16 37.25 22.36
C SER A 102 5.08 36.23 22.75
N ASP A 103 3.88 36.75 23.02
CA ASP A 103 2.70 35.92 23.23
C ASP A 103 2.04 35.50 21.88
N ASP A 104 2.68 35.80 20.75
CA ASP A 104 2.20 35.51 19.42
C ASP A 104 2.51 34.05 19.04
N TRP A 105 1.62 33.44 18.29
CA TRP A 105 1.87 32.12 17.73
C TRP A 105 1.33 32.01 16.30
N THR A 106 1.94 31.11 15.55
CA THR A 106 1.51 30.76 14.20
C THR A 106 1.06 29.31 14.18
N THR A 107 -0.13 29.07 13.64
CA THR A 107 -0.60 27.73 13.30
C THR A 107 -0.72 27.60 11.79
N GLY A 108 -0.61 26.38 11.28
CA GLY A 108 -0.78 26.18 9.85
C GLY A 108 -0.58 24.75 9.42
N TYR A 109 -0.79 24.51 8.14
CA TYR A 109 -0.52 23.20 7.56
C TYR A 109 -0.05 23.30 6.11
N ASN A 110 0.67 22.27 5.69
CA ASN A 110 1.02 22.04 4.30
C ASN A 110 0.27 20.80 3.81
N LEU A 111 -0.48 20.94 2.74
CA LEU A 111 -1.25 19.84 2.14
C LEU A 111 -0.80 19.60 0.70
N ILE A 112 -0.57 18.34 0.36
CA ILE A 112 -0.46 17.85 -1.01
C ILE A 112 -1.42 16.68 -1.11
N ASP A 113 -2.41 16.78 -1.99
CA ASP A 113 -3.41 15.74 -2.22
C ASP A 113 -3.62 15.61 -3.72
N GLU A 114 -2.79 14.79 -4.35
CA GLU A 114 -2.84 14.58 -5.79
C GLU A 114 -2.55 13.12 -6.16
N TRP A 115 -3.10 12.70 -7.29
CA TRP A 115 -2.91 11.38 -7.84
C TRP A 115 -1.89 11.40 -8.96
N TYR A 116 -1.02 10.37 -9.02
CA TYR A 116 0.02 10.26 -10.02
C TYR A 116 0.17 8.83 -10.57
N PRO A 117 0.49 8.69 -11.88
CA PRO A 117 0.66 7.41 -12.53
C PRO A 117 2.04 6.80 -12.26
N ARG A 118 2.10 5.48 -12.20
CA ARG A 118 3.32 4.68 -12.18
C ARG A 118 3.15 3.44 -13.04
N HIS A 119 4.24 2.95 -13.57
CA HIS A 119 4.32 1.73 -14.35
C HIS A 119 5.11 0.69 -13.57
N ARG A 120 4.61 -0.53 -13.52
CA ARG A 120 5.26 -1.63 -12.80
C ARG A 120 5.40 -2.83 -13.71
N PHE A 121 6.61 -3.35 -13.80
CA PHE A 121 6.93 -4.60 -14.47
C PHE A 121 7.38 -5.61 -13.42
N ASN A 122 6.91 -6.84 -13.53
CA ASN A 122 7.33 -7.92 -12.67
C ASN A 122 7.75 -9.13 -13.51
N ALA A 123 8.85 -9.74 -13.07
CA ALA A 123 9.24 -11.08 -13.49
C ALA A 123 9.25 -11.98 -12.25
N GLU A 124 8.62 -13.15 -12.31
CA GLU A 124 8.52 -14.03 -11.16
C GLU A 124 8.84 -15.48 -11.48
N ALA A 125 9.39 -16.17 -10.49
CA ALA A 125 9.56 -17.61 -10.47
C ALA A 125 8.90 -18.16 -9.21
N THR A 126 8.08 -19.19 -9.35
CA THR A 126 7.40 -19.83 -8.21
C THR A 126 7.72 -21.33 -8.22
N GLY A 127 8.42 -21.74 -7.16
CA GLY A 127 8.61 -23.16 -6.84
C GLY A 127 7.52 -23.61 -5.87
N SER A 128 6.95 -24.81 -6.07
CA SER A 128 5.98 -25.36 -5.14
C SER A 128 6.09 -26.88 -5.01
N VAL A 129 5.94 -27.34 -3.79
CA VAL A 129 5.97 -28.77 -3.44
C VAL A 129 4.78 -29.08 -2.54
N LYS A 130 4.15 -30.22 -2.74
CA LYS A 130 3.07 -30.72 -1.88
C LYS A 130 3.61 -31.78 -0.95
N LEU A 131 3.55 -31.50 0.34
CA LEU A 131 3.96 -32.40 1.41
C LEU A 131 2.72 -33.05 2.04
N TRP A 132 2.82 -34.31 2.44
CA TRP A 132 1.78 -35.10 3.13
C TRP A 132 0.38 -35.03 2.50
N ASN A 133 0.29 -34.83 1.18
CA ASN A 133 -0.96 -34.74 0.43
C ASN A 133 -1.95 -33.63 0.86
N TRP A 134 -1.61 -32.86 1.85
CA TRP A 134 -2.48 -31.78 2.36
C TRP A 134 -1.78 -30.43 2.57
N LEU A 135 -0.46 -30.39 2.68
CA LEU A 135 0.32 -29.17 2.84
C LEU A 135 1.07 -28.85 1.56
N LYS A 136 0.80 -27.67 0.99
CA LYS A 136 1.56 -27.13 -0.13
C LYS A 136 2.48 -26.03 0.38
N VAL A 137 3.77 -26.18 0.14
CA VAL A 137 4.81 -25.19 0.41
C VAL A 137 5.18 -24.54 -0.91
N SER A 138 5.22 -23.23 -0.98
CA SER A 138 5.65 -22.51 -2.18
C SER A 138 6.59 -21.37 -1.82
N LEU A 139 7.66 -21.23 -2.60
CA LEU A 139 8.59 -20.12 -2.60
C LEU A 139 8.42 -19.37 -3.90
N ARG A 140 8.20 -18.05 -3.82
CA ARG A 140 8.09 -17.18 -4.99
C ARG A 140 9.14 -16.07 -4.87
N GLU A 141 9.97 -16.00 -5.90
CA GLU A 141 10.87 -14.89 -6.14
C GLU A 141 10.26 -13.99 -7.22
N ARG A 142 10.15 -12.69 -6.93
CA ARG A 142 9.61 -11.70 -7.86
C ARG A 142 10.55 -10.51 -7.93
N TYR A 143 11.11 -10.26 -9.09
CA TYR A 143 11.78 -9.01 -9.40
C TYR A 143 10.73 -8.01 -9.87
N GLN A 144 10.70 -6.84 -9.25
CA GLN A 144 9.75 -5.76 -9.49
C GLN A 144 10.50 -4.49 -9.84
N LEU A 145 10.21 -3.94 -11.02
CA LEU A 145 10.67 -2.64 -11.46
C LEU A 145 9.48 -1.69 -11.48
N THR A 146 9.53 -0.60 -10.72
CA THR A 146 8.49 0.43 -10.69
C THR A 146 9.07 1.74 -11.20
N HIS A 147 8.51 2.27 -12.28
CA HIS A 147 8.92 3.51 -12.92
C HIS A 147 7.83 4.58 -12.77
N ARG A 148 8.25 5.79 -12.42
CA ARG A 148 7.42 7.00 -12.37
C ARG A 148 8.11 8.10 -13.16
N ARG A 149 7.41 8.70 -14.10
CA ARG A 149 7.88 9.91 -14.80
C ARG A 149 7.93 11.10 -13.84
N ALA A 150 8.66 12.11 -14.22
CA ALA A 150 8.60 13.41 -13.55
C ALA A 150 7.16 13.94 -13.58
N TRP A 151 6.72 14.54 -12.49
CA TRP A 151 5.41 15.14 -12.34
C TRP A 151 5.49 16.27 -11.31
N SER A 152 4.50 17.14 -11.30
CA SER A 152 4.38 18.24 -10.35
C SER A 152 3.09 18.10 -9.55
N ALA A 153 3.12 18.56 -8.33
CA ALA A 153 1.96 18.62 -7.43
C ALA A 153 1.82 20.01 -6.83
N THR A 154 0.59 20.44 -6.65
CA THR A 154 0.28 21.69 -5.96
C THR A 154 0.35 21.45 -4.45
N LYS A 155 1.22 22.18 -3.78
CA LYS A 155 1.30 22.21 -2.32
C LYS A 155 0.56 23.44 -1.82
N LEU A 156 -0.54 23.20 -1.12
CA LEU A 156 -1.25 24.25 -0.38
C LEU A 156 -0.52 24.51 0.94
N MET A 157 -0.26 25.75 1.23
CA MET A 157 0.31 26.22 2.50
C MET A 157 -0.71 27.16 3.14
N HIS A 158 -1.35 26.69 4.19
CA HIS A 158 -2.24 27.46 5.03
C HIS A 158 -1.48 27.96 6.24
N ARG A 159 -1.65 29.23 6.58
CA ARG A 159 -1.00 29.85 7.73
C ARG A 159 -1.97 30.82 8.40
N GLU A 160 -2.05 30.70 9.72
CA GLU A 160 -2.79 31.61 10.59
C GLU A 160 -1.81 32.21 11.61
N ASP A 161 -1.63 33.51 11.57
CA ASP A 161 -0.83 34.24 12.53
C ASP A 161 -1.75 34.87 13.59
N HIS A 162 -1.55 34.50 14.84
CA HIS A 162 -2.29 35.00 15.98
C HIS A 162 -1.42 36.04 16.72
N ILE A 163 -1.73 37.30 16.55
CA ILE A 163 -0.96 38.42 17.07
C ILE A 163 -1.71 39.02 18.24
N LYS A 164 -1.06 39.07 19.42
CA LYS A 164 -1.63 39.70 20.60
C LYS A 164 -1.67 41.21 20.41
N GLN A 165 -2.85 41.77 20.51
CA GLN A 165 -3.08 43.17 20.59
C GLN A 165 -3.28 43.58 22.06
N VAL A 166 -2.72 44.72 22.45
CA VAL A 166 -2.83 45.25 23.81
C VAL A 166 -3.34 46.67 23.73
N ASP A 167 -4.36 46.95 24.49
CA ASP A 167 -4.89 48.30 24.71
C ASP A 167 -5.11 48.54 26.21
N PHE A 168 -5.38 49.75 26.62
CA PHE A 168 -5.64 50.08 28.00
C PHE A 168 -7.01 50.77 28.13
N ASP A 169 -7.79 50.38 29.13
CA ASP A 169 -9.06 51.02 29.45
C ASP A 169 -8.86 52.41 30.11
N GLU A 170 -9.96 53.10 30.43
CA GLU A 170 -9.94 54.41 31.07
C GLU A 170 -9.26 54.38 32.44
N ASP A 171 -9.20 53.24 33.10
CA ASP A 171 -8.57 53.00 34.39
C ASP A 171 -7.13 52.45 34.27
N TRP A 172 -6.55 52.45 33.07
CA TRP A 172 -5.22 51.95 32.75
C TRP A 172 -5.05 50.44 33.02
N ASN A 173 -6.11 49.63 33.01
CA ASN A 173 -6.01 48.19 33.02
C ASN A 173 -5.73 47.69 31.60
N GLU A 174 -4.83 46.71 31.49
CA GLU A 174 -4.51 46.08 30.23
C GLU A 174 -5.70 45.25 29.70
N ILE A 175 -6.13 45.57 28.49
CA ILE A 175 -7.09 44.78 27.73
C ILE A 175 -6.32 44.13 26.59
N SER A 176 -6.31 42.80 26.52
CA SER A 176 -5.63 42.11 25.42
C SER A 176 -6.56 41.14 24.67
N TRP A 177 -6.38 41.07 23.36
CA TRP A 177 -7.08 40.17 22.49
C TRP A 177 -6.12 39.69 21.40
N TYR A 178 -6.50 38.63 20.67
CA TYR A 178 -5.71 38.15 19.55
C TYR A 178 -6.40 38.47 18.23
N GLU A 179 -5.67 39.07 17.30
CA GLU A 179 -6.07 39.21 15.92
C GLU A 179 -5.49 38.05 15.11
N THR A 180 -6.33 37.40 14.28
CA THR A 180 -5.92 36.27 13.44
C THR A 180 -5.82 36.74 12.01
N TYR A 181 -4.64 36.60 11.45
CA TYR A 181 -4.36 36.86 10.03
C TYR A 181 -4.20 35.54 9.30
N VAL A 182 -5.07 35.31 8.30
CA VAL A 182 -5.05 34.07 7.50
C VAL A 182 -4.39 34.34 6.17
N SER A 183 -3.46 33.50 5.78
CA SER A 183 -2.84 33.54 4.45
C SER A 183 -2.79 32.13 3.83
N ASP A 184 -3.27 32.03 2.60
CA ASP A 184 -3.19 30.82 1.78
C ASP A 184 -2.24 31.06 0.62
N ASN A 185 -1.25 30.19 0.51
CA ASN A 185 -0.31 30.21 -0.59
C ASN A 185 -0.24 28.85 -1.26
N THR A 186 0.05 28.84 -2.56
CA THR A 186 0.28 27.61 -3.32
C THR A 186 1.67 27.60 -3.90
N GLU A 187 2.33 26.45 -3.80
CA GLU A 187 3.65 26.21 -4.37
C GLU A 187 3.59 24.98 -5.27
N LEU A 188 4.11 25.10 -6.49
CA LEU A 188 4.24 23.95 -7.37
C LEU A 188 5.48 23.15 -6.96
N LYS A 189 5.26 21.93 -6.47
CA LYS A 189 6.34 21.02 -6.08
C LYS A 189 6.63 20.01 -7.17
N GLU A 190 7.84 20.05 -7.71
CA GLU A 190 8.30 19.13 -8.72
C GLU A 190 8.86 17.83 -8.12
N TYR A 191 8.53 16.71 -8.73
CA TYR A 191 9.03 15.39 -8.39
C TYR A 191 9.77 14.80 -9.60
N PRO A 192 11.05 14.51 -9.48
CA PRO A 192 11.82 13.96 -10.59
C PRO A 192 11.36 12.55 -10.98
N THR A 193 11.79 12.11 -12.15
CA THR A 193 11.66 10.71 -12.57
C THR A 193 12.31 9.79 -11.54
N TYR A 194 11.63 8.70 -11.24
CA TYR A 194 12.08 7.75 -10.23
C TYR A 194 11.87 6.31 -10.71
N THR A 195 12.88 5.49 -10.53
CA THR A 195 12.81 4.05 -10.80
C THR A 195 13.24 3.29 -9.56
N ASP A 196 12.41 2.37 -9.13
CA ASP A 196 12.64 1.52 -7.96
C ASP A 196 12.68 0.05 -8.37
N GLN A 197 13.68 -0.67 -7.91
CA GLN A 197 13.89 -2.08 -8.19
C GLN A 197 13.88 -2.85 -6.87
N VAL A 198 12.98 -3.82 -6.77
CA VAL A 198 12.76 -4.59 -5.55
C VAL A 198 12.71 -6.07 -5.87
N LEU A 199 13.50 -6.87 -5.15
CA LEU A 199 13.36 -8.32 -5.12
C LEU A 199 12.42 -8.71 -3.96
N ARG A 200 11.39 -9.48 -4.27
CA ARG A 200 10.37 -9.91 -3.30
C ARG A 200 10.39 -11.42 -3.19
N SER A 201 10.82 -11.90 -2.04
CA SER A 201 10.89 -13.32 -1.70
C SER A 201 9.73 -13.71 -0.80
N ARG A 202 8.83 -14.57 -1.26
CA ARG A 202 7.65 -14.98 -0.48
C ARG A 202 7.62 -16.47 -0.24
N LEU A 203 7.62 -16.87 1.02
CA LEU A 203 7.30 -18.21 1.49
C LEU A 203 5.81 -18.27 1.86
N LYS A 204 5.09 -19.27 1.31
CA LYS A 204 3.67 -19.53 1.61
C LYS A 204 3.49 -21.00 1.99
N LEU A 205 2.80 -21.22 3.08
CA LEU A 205 2.31 -22.51 3.54
C LEU A 205 0.79 -22.53 3.37
N GLU A 206 0.26 -23.46 2.60
CA GLU A 206 -1.15 -23.53 2.23
C GLU A 206 -1.70 -24.94 2.46
N TYR A 207 -2.85 -25.00 3.15
CA TYR A 207 -3.60 -26.25 3.23
C TYR A 207 -4.27 -26.55 1.88
N ASP A 208 -3.88 -27.63 1.24
CA ASP A 208 -4.36 -28.03 -0.09
C ASP A 208 -4.75 -29.52 -0.10
N LYS A 209 -5.84 -29.85 0.58
CA LYS A 209 -6.38 -31.20 0.61
C LYS A 209 -7.36 -31.42 -0.53
N LYS A 210 -7.20 -32.50 -1.24
CA LYS A 210 -8.11 -32.93 -2.34
C LYS A 210 -9.57 -32.96 -1.84
N ARG A 211 -10.49 -32.35 -2.60
CA ARG A 211 -11.93 -32.21 -2.31
C ARG A 211 -12.28 -31.24 -1.17
N CYS A 212 -11.35 -30.55 -0.58
CA CYS A 212 -11.63 -29.45 0.33
C CYS A 212 -11.73 -28.15 -0.48
N PRO A 213 -12.84 -27.40 -0.43
CA PRO A 213 -12.97 -26.14 -1.14
C PRO A 213 -12.25 -25.00 -0.43
N PHE A 214 -11.88 -25.16 0.84
CA PHE A 214 -11.18 -24.18 1.65
C PHE A 214 -9.68 -24.43 1.63
N SER A 215 -8.92 -23.38 1.42
CA SER A 215 -7.46 -23.39 1.39
C SER A 215 -6.91 -22.29 2.31
N PRO A 216 -6.90 -22.50 3.65
CA PRO A 216 -6.24 -21.58 4.57
C PRO A 216 -4.73 -21.57 4.33
N TYR A 217 -4.12 -20.41 4.55
CA TYR A 217 -2.69 -20.23 4.37
C TYR A 217 -2.09 -19.20 5.31
N VAL A 218 -0.77 -19.32 5.49
CA VAL A 218 0.07 -18.28 6.07
C VAL A 218 1.24 -18.00 5.12
N SER A 219 1.73 -16.75 5.12
CA SER A 219 2.88 -16.39 4.30
C SER A 219 3.71 -15.30 4.94
N ALA A 220 5.00 -15.32 4.62
CA ALA A 220 5.95 -14.24 4.91
C ALA A 220 6.59 -13.80 3.60
N GLU A 221 6.70 -12.50 3.40
CA GLU A 221 7.28 -11.91 2.20
C GLU A 221 8.29 -10.83 2.61
N PHE A 222 9.49 -10.92 2.06
CA PHE A 222 10.60 -9.99 2.24
C PHE A 222 10.74 -9.12 1.00
N HIS A 223 10.86 -7.81 1.18
CA HIS A 223 11.05 -6.85 0.11
C HIS A 223 12.45 -6.26 0.22
N ASN A 224 13.33 -6.67 -0.67
CA ASN A 224 14.72 -6.21 -0.70
C ASN A 224 14.91 -5.19 -1.84
N SER A 225 15.40 -4.00 -1.52
CA SER A 225 15.80 -3.02 -2.55
C SER A 225 17.05 -3.51 -3.25
N VAL A 226 17.07 -3.37 -4.58
CA VAL A 226 18.23 -3.67 -5.43
C VAL A 226 18.82 -2.38 -6.00
N SER A 227 18.05 -1.28 -5.96
CA SER A 227 18.43 0.02 -6.55
C SER A 227 18.91 1.06 -5.55
N LYS A 228 18.94 0.73 -4.25
CA LYS A 228 19.34 1.64 -3.19
C LYS A 228 20.56 1.10 -2.46
N GLY A 229 21.64 1.92 -2.43
CA GLY A 229 22.90 1.57 -1.76
C GLY A 229 23.73 0.52 -2.53
N ASP A 230 24.87 0.20 -1.96
CA ASP A 230 25.83 -0.75 -2.53
C ASP A 230 25.47 -2.22 -2.29
N HIS A 231 24.48 -2.46 -1.42
CA HIS A 231 24.06 -3.80 -1.03
C HIS A 231 22.55 -3.93 -1.15
N MET A 232 22.08 -5.18 -1.19
CA MET A 232 20.67 -5.49 -1.16
C MET A 232 20.11 -5.18 0.25
N LEU A 233 19.26 -4.14 0.37
CA LEU A 233 18.70 -3.67 1.64
C LEU A 233 17.27 -4.19 1.84
N LEU A 234 17.01 -4.83 2.98
CA LEU A 234 15.67 -5.23 3.39
C LEU A 234 14.86 -3.98 3.75
N GLN A 235 13.84 -3.67 2.95
CA GLN A 235 12.99 -2.49 3.15
C GLN A 235 11.74 -2.80 3.96
N LYS A 236 11.13 -3.97 3.74
CA LYS A 236 9.85 -4.35 4.33
C LYS A 236 9.76 -5.84 4.56
N ILE A 237 9.07 -6.20 5.63
CA ILE A 237 8.61 -7.55 5.90
C ILE A 237 7.08 -7.52 5.90
N ARG A 238 6.46 -8.44 5.16
CA ARG A 238 5.01 -8.60 5.16
C ARG A 238 4.64 -10.01 5.56
N THR A 239 3.79 -10.13 6.57
CA THR A 239 3.17 -11.38 6.96
C THR A 239 1.70 -11.36 6.58
N ALA A 240 1.13 -12.49 6.21
CA ALA A 240 -0.29 -12.60 5.94
C ALA A 240 -0.82 -13.97 6.36
N ALA A 241 -2.04 -13.96 6.87
CA ALA A 241 -2.84 -15.16 7.12
C ALA A 241 -4.20 -15.00 6.43
N GLY A 242 -4.68 -16.04 5.77
CA GLY A 242 -5.93 -15.95 5.02
C GLY A 242 -6.51 -17.29 4.65
N CYS A 243 -7.63 -17.26 3.96
CA CYS A 243 -8.31 -18.42 3.43
C CYS A 243 -8.88 -18.11 2.05
N SER A 244 -8.71 -19.05 1.11
CA SER A 244 -9.40 -19.04 -0.16
C SER A 244 -10.52 -20.07 -0.16
N TYR A 245 -11.64 -19.74 -0.78
CA TYR A 245 -12.78 -20.63 -0.98
C TYR A 245 -13.09 -20.77 -2.47
N LYS A 246 -12.97 -22.00 -2.98
CA LYS A 246 -13.26 -22.34 -4.38
C LYS A 246 -14.67 -22.88 -4.55
N PHE A 247 -15.46 -22.25 -5.42
CA PHE A 247 -16.81 -22.71 -5.73
C PHE A 247 -17.07 -22.75 -7.24
N ARG A 248 -17.91 -23.70 -7.65
CA ARG A 248 -18.25 -23.91 -9.07
C ARG A 248 -17.04 -24.05 -9.99
N LYS A 249 -15.93 -24.64 -9.52
CA LYS A 249 -14.68 -24.93 -10.24
C LYS A 249 -13.93 -23.73 -10.84
N ARG A 250 -14.62 -22.61 -11.09
CA ARG A 250 -14.08 -21.44 -11.79
C ARG A 250 -14.00 -20.19 -10.95
N ASN A 251 -14.60 -20.19 -9.77
CA ASN A 251 -14.70 -19.01 -8.92
C ASN A 251 -13.91 -19.27 -7.63
N GLU A 252 -13.14 -18.30 -7.24
CA GLU A 252 -12.42 -18.29 -5.98
C GLU A 252 -12.62 -16.95 -5.29
N VAL A 253 -13.02 -16.99 -4.01
CA VAL A 253 -13.05 -15.83 -3.11
C VAL A 253 -11.96 -16.02 -2.10
N SER A 254 -11.24 -14.99 -1.77
CA SER A 254 -10.21 -14.99 -0.74
C SER A 254 -10.40 -13.85 0.25
N LEU A 255 -10.12 -14.17 1.51
CA LEU A 255 -10.05 -13.20 2.59
C LEU A 255 -8.71 -13.40 3.30
N SER A 256 -7.98 -12.32 3.51
CA SER A 256 -6.75 -12.37 4.29
C SER A 256 -6.53 -11.10 5.10
N TYR A 257 -5.85 -11.29 6.22
CA TYR A 257 -5.30 -10.23 7.03
C TYR A 257 -3.80 -10.19 6.85
N LEU A 258 -3.25 -9.01 6.66
CA LEU A 258 -1.82 -8.83 6.47
C LEU A 258 -1.28 -7.70 7.36
N ILE A 259 -0.04 -7.87 7.77
CA ILE A 259 0.73 -6.86 8.50
C ILE A 259 1.99 -6.59 7.70
N THR A 260 2.29 -5.32 7.48
CA THR A 260 3.55 -4.89 6.86
C THR A 260 4.37 -4.11 7.87
N PHE A 261 5.61 -4.51 8.05
CA PHE A 261 6.61 -3.84 8.86
C PHE A 261 7.60 -3.16 7.93
N ASP A 262 7.82 -1.87 8.12
CA ASP A 262 8.89 -1.15 7.43
C ASP A 262 10.20 -1.30 8.21
N MET A 263 11.30 -1.44 7.48
CA MET A 263 12.65 -1.47 8.05
C MET A 263 13.25 -0.07 7.96
N TYR A 264 14.08 0.29 8.90
CA TYR A 264 14.89 1.51 8.87
C TYR A 264 16.32 1.23 9.36
N ASP A 265 17.22 2.06 8.92
CA ASP A 265 18.62 1.95 9.27
C ASP A 265 18.88 2.81 10.52
N ILE A 266 19.61 2.26 11.48
CA ILE A 266 20.17 2.97 12.63
C ILE A 266 21.66 3.08 12.38
N GLU A 267 22.17 4.30 12.35
CA GLU A 267 23.60 4.58 12.32
C GLU A 267 24.11 4.68 13.77
N GLU A 268 24.88 3.71 14.20
CA GLU A 268 25.59 3.72 15.48
C GLU A 268 27.06 3.49 15.21
N ASP A 269 27.93 4.44 15.55
CA ASP A 269 29.40 4.35 15.53
C ASP A 269 29.96 3.65 14.26
N GLU A 270 29.72 4.22 13.08
CA GLU A 270 30.14 3.69 11.76
C GLU A 270 29.52 2.35 11.33
N LEU A 271 28.70 1.74 12.18
CA LEU A 271 27.97 0.52 11.86
C LEU A 271 26.51 0.82 11.54
N VAL A 272 26.07 0.50 10.32
CA VAL A 272 24.68 0.57 9.93
C VAL A 272 23.98 -0.72 10.34
N ARG A 273 23.04 -0.64 11.28
CA ARG A 273 22.18 -1.75 11.67
C ARG A 273 20.77 -1.53 11.12
N GLN A 274 20.23 -2.56 10.49
CA GLN A 274 18.82 -2.57 10.11
C GLN A 274 17.96 -3.07 11.26
N THR A 275 16.90 -2.31 11.56
CA THR A 275 15.92 -2.73 12.57
C THR A 275 14.48 -2.57 12.04
N VAL A 276 13.56 -3.27 12.68
CA VAL A 276 12.13 -3.24 12.32
C VAL A 276 11.46 -2.06 13.01
N ARG A 277 10.73 -1.23 12.26
CA ARG A 277 9.79 -0.30 12.84
C ARG A 277 8.65 -1.06 13.49
N LEU A 278 8.63 -1.07 14.82
CA LEU A 278 7.53 -1.64 15.59
C LEU A 278 6.32 -0.71 15.67
N HIS A 279 6.54 0.59 15.44
CA HIS A 279 5.50 1.60 15.23
C HIS A 279 5.34 1.86 13.73
N ASP A 280 4.23 2.43 13.29
CA ASP A 280 3.91 2.70 11.88
C ASP A 280 3.68 1.42 11.04
N ARG A 281 3.06 0.40 11.63
CA ARG A 281 2.70 -0.82 10.90
C ARG A 281 1.48 -0.58 10.01
N LEU A 282 1.49 -1.19 8.84
CA LEU A 282 0.29 -1.26 8.01
C LEU A 282 -0.45 -2.58 8.28
N HIS A 283 -1.64 -2.46 8.82
CA HIS A 283 -2.60 -3.54 8.98
C HIS A 283 -3.61 -3.47 7.83
N ALA A 284 -3.81 -4.56 7.08
CA ALA A 284 -4.79 -4.53 6.02
C ALA A 284 -5.61 -5.82 5.94
N ILE A 285 -6.89 -5.64 5.62
CA ILE A 285 -7.79 -6.72 5.23
C ILE A 285 -7.83 -6.75 3.71
N ASN A 286 -7.53 -7.91 3.12
CA ASN A 286 -7.57 -8.09 1.68
C ASN A 286 -8.72 -9.02 1.28
N LEU A 287 -9.59 -8.53 0.39
CA LEU A 287 -10.72 -9.24 -0.21
C LEU A 287 -10.40 -9.49 -1.68
N GLY A 288 -10.36 -10.75 -2.08
CA GLY A 288 -10.09 -11.13 -3.47
C GLY A 288 -11.22 -11.94 -4.08
N TYR A 289 -11.47 -11.71 -5.37
CA TYR A 289 -12.30 -12.58 -6.19
C TYR A 289 -11.57 -12.89 -7.49
N LYS A 290 -11.51 -14.18 -7.84
CA LYS A 290 -10.88 -14.65 -9.07
C LYS A 290 -11.82 -15.54 -9.87
N TYR A 291 -11.89 -15.27 -11.17
CA TYR A 291 -12.61 -16.09 -12.13
C TYR A 291 -11.63 -16.74 -13.12
N SER A 292 -11.72 -18.06 -13.32
CA SER A 292 -10.85 -18.81 -14.23
C SER A 292 -11.69 -19.48 -15.34
N PHE A 293 -11.26 -19.28 -16.61
CA PHE A 293 -11.89 -19.90 -17.78
C PHE A 293 -11.29 -21.25 -18.12
#